data_0c4ac60317ecf3f748b01a0d385ee9c4
#
_entry.id   0c4ac60317ecf3f748b01a0d385ee9c4
#
_cell.length_a   1.000
_cell.length_b   1.000
_cell.length_c   1.000
_cell.angle_alpha   90.00
_cell.angle_beta   90.00
_cell.angle_gamma   90.00
#
_symmetry.space_group_name_H-M   'P 1'
#
loop_
_entity.id
_entity.type
_entity.pdbx_description
1 polymer ?
#
loop_
_entity_poly.entity_id
_entity_poly.type
_entity_poly.pdbx_seq_one_letter_code
_entity_poly.pdbx_strand_id
1 'polypeptide(L)'
;MSLGGRGGAGDDPTAGAAAAAIMDDLDFYSDLPSKELSLDEFEELALARLKVLRKIEELKTRNVTGEAYRMQLDKTIKANLHVDAATTTSASGGKLLAKQVRNRNKHQDISSHFILRAAYCRTEDLRRWFLTQECALFQHRLEKASKASGALQAFLHRAGLKFDRVSDSEKDRLRQQLLSVPGGAGGEAVSPAEFVTEIYYRVPFVQALDLIANRQAYVEAGFAYVPLRRIVSIVRAKFRMALSKSLVLASSAFSQVAGESARIGPLLKSMNQQYTGKDYGAYDKSNLGAEELTAQNVDMYAERSMPLCMSQLHSGLKRDHKLKHWGRLQYGLFLKGAGLSMEESLLFFQREFGKIMTAEQFNKNYSYNIRHMYGKEGKRASYTPYNCTKIILGNPPNAGDHHGCPYRHYDEEHLGALLAKMKIGSPADRNEILNHKRSKNFQLACVKHFEITHPQAASTRGANLDGVGNHPNAWFAASVSYHNAKSGGTSSSGTVATALGAAAPAAKMEAASPNTKSEDSKQAAVL
;
A
#
# COMPACT_ATOMS: atom_id res chain seq x y z
N MET A 1 8.22 -59.57 -27.41
CA MET A 1 8.55 -58.42 -28.25
C MET A 1 8.02 -57.19 -27.63
N SER A 2 8.94 -56.41 -27.17
CA SER A 2 9.17 -54.95 -27.28
C SER A 2 8.21 -54.10 -26.42
N LEU A 3 8.54 -53.67 -25.19
CA LEU A 3 9.43 -52.56 -24.80
C LEU A 3 9.04 -51.21 -25.48
N GLY A 4 8.47 -50.34 -24.75
CA GLY A 4 8.21 -48.93 -25.06
C GLY A 4 8.11 -48.12 -23.79
N GLY A 5 9.14 -47.53 -23.32
CA GLY A 5 9.52 -46.16 -23.25
C GLY A 5 8.90 -45.39 -22.06
N ARG A 6 9.57 -45.37 -20.94
CA ARG A 6 9.40 -44.35 -19.88
C ARG A 6 9.88 -43.00 -20.43
N GLY A 7 8.95 -42.05 -20.65
CA GLY A 7 9.27 -40.66 -20.81
C GLY A 7 9.56 -40.02 -19.45
N GLY A 8 10.85 -39.90 -19.11
CA GLY A 8 11.28 -39.03 -18.03
C GLY A 8 10.99 -37.57 -18.40
N ALA A 9 10.27 -36.85 -17.55
CA ALA A 9 10.20 -35.41 -17.63
C ALA A 9 11.62 -34.88 -17.38
N GLY A 10 12.28 -34.46 -18.45
CA GLY A 10 13.58 -33.81 -18.38
C GLY A 10 13.45 -32.50 -17.62
N ASP A 11 14.10 -32.43 -16.46
CA ASP A 11 14.36 -31.17 -15.80
C ASP A 11 15.12 -30.26 -16.77
N ASP A 12 14.48 -29.20 -17.22
CA ASP A 12 15.13 -28.21 -18.07
C ASP A 12 16.22 -27.49 -17.27
N PRO A 13 17.51 -27.72 -17.57
CA PRO A 13 18.62 -27.16 -16.81
C PRO A 13 18.64 -25.62 -16.85
N THR A 14 17.96 -25.00 -17.84
CA THR A 14 17.84 -23.56 -17.98
C THR A 14 16.85 -22.96 -16.98
N ALA A 15 15.76 -23.67 -16.68
CA ALA A 15 14.79 -23.27 -15.67
C ALA A 15 15.37 -23.32 -14.25
N GLY A 16 16.20 -24.33 -13.95
CA GLY A 16 16.92 -24.47 -12.68
C GLY A 16 17.93 -23.34 -12.45
N ALA A 17 18.71 -22.99 -13.48
CA ALA A 17 19.70 -21.91 -13.40
C ALA A 17 19.04 -20.53 -13.24
N ALA A 18 17.93 -20.28 -13.92
CA ALA A 18 17.17 -19.03 -13.80
C ALA A 18 16.57 -18.85 -12.40
N ALA A 19 16.03 -19.92 -11.82
CA ALA A 19 15.43 -19.85 -10.50
C ALA A 19 16.50 -19.77 -9.37
N ALA A 20 17.66 -20.39 -9.53
CA ALA A 20 18.81 -20.19 -8.65
C ALA A 20 19.29 -18.74 -8.68
N ALA A 21 19.31 -18.13 -9.87
CA ALA A 21 19.65 -16.71 -10.04
C ALA A 21 18.67 -15.78 -9.29
N ILE A 22 17.37 -16.05 -9.35
CA ILE A 22 16.33 -15.24 -8.64
C ILE A 22 16.50 -15.37 -7.12
N MET A 23 16.89 -16.55 -6.61
CA MET A 23 17.14 -16.72 -5.17
C MET A 23 18.37 -15.96 -4.68
N ASP A 24 19.39 -15.82 -5.51
CA ASP A 24 20.57 -15.02 -5.17
C ASP A 24 20.26 -13.53 -5.08
N ASP A 25 19.22 -13.07 -5.78
CA ASP A 25 18.75 -11.68 -5.77
C ASP A 25 17.73 -11.38 -4.66
N LEU A 26 17.21 -12.43 -3.98
CA LEU A 26 16.33 -12.24 -2.81
C LEU A 26 17.16 -11.85 -1.58
N ASP A 27 16.73 -10.79 -0.91
CA ASP A 27 17.36 -10.27 0.31
C ASP A 27 16.32 -9.91 1.37
N PHE A 28 16.72 -9.97 2.65
CA PHE A 28 15.94 -9.39 3.76
C PHE A 28 16.17 -7.90 3.93
N TYR A 29 17.02 -7.30 3.12
CA TYR A 29 17.42 -5.88 3.17
C TYR A 29 17.93 -5.47 4.55
N SER A 30 18.80 -6.33 5.12
CA SER A 30 19.42 -6.10 6.43
C SER A 30 20.55 -5.10 6.35
N ASP A 31 21.36 -5.19 5.28
CA ASP A 31 22.56 -4.38 5.10
C ASP A 31 22.28 -3.15 4.25
N LEU A 32 22.79 -2.00 4.70
CA LEU A 32 22.68 -0.75 3.97
C LEU A 32 23.49 -0.80 2.66
N PRO A 33 22.98 -0.18 1.57
CA PRO A 33 23.77 -0.07 0.34
C PRO A 33 25.00 0.80 0.59
N SER A 34 26.17 0.31 0.14
CA SER A 34 27.45 0.99 0.35
C SER A 34 27.83 1.96 -0.76
N LYS A 35 27.13 1.93 -1.90
CA LYS A 35 27.46 2.76 -3.06
C LYS A 35 26.69 4.09 -3.01
N GLU A 36 27.39 5.18 -3.27
CA GLU A 36 26.78 6.50 -3.44
C GLU A 36 25.92 6.54 -4.70
N LEU A 37 24.81 7.28 -4.63
CA LEU A 37 23.86 7.48 -5.72
C LEU A 37 23.80 8.96 -6.06
N SER A 38 23.70 9.28 -7.35
CA SER A 38 23.31 10.61 -7.79
C SER A 38 21.83 10.87 -7.45
N LEU A 39 21.42 12.13 -7.45
CA LEU A 39 20.03 12.50 -7.13
C LEU A 39 19.05 11.95 -8.20
N ASP A 40 19.47 11.96 -9.47
CA ASP A 40 18.68 11.43 -10.58
C ASP A 40 18.52 9.91 -10.48
N GLU A 41 19.61 9.17 -10.18
CA GLU A 41 19.54 7.72 -9.94
C GLU A 41 18.67 7.38 -8.74
N PHE A 42 18.72 8.19 -7.68
CA PHE A 42 17.90 8.05 -6.49
C PHE A 42 16.39 8.14 -6.83
N GLU A 43 16.01 9.14 -7.62
CA GLU A 43 14.61 9.32 -8.05
C GLU A 43 14.17 8.20 -8.98
N GLU A 44 14.96 7.85 -9.99
CA GLU A 44 14.66 6.80 -10.95
C GLU A 44 14.42 5.44 -10.26
N LEU A 45 15.33 5.04 -9.36
CA LEU A 45 15.22 3.78 -8.62
C LEU A 45 13.99 3.75 -7.71
N ALA A 46 13.70 4.86 -7.03
CA ALA A 46 12.52 4.97 -6.19
C ALA A 46 11.23 4.82 -7.00
N LEU A 47 11.12 5.54 -8.13
CA LEU A 47 9.95 5.51 -9.00
C LEU A 47 9.76 4.14 -9.64
N ALA A 48 10.84 3.50 -10.08
CA ALA A 48 10.79 2.16 -10.66
C ALA A 48 10.19 1.13 -9.69
N ARG A 49 10.69 1.08 -8.45
CA ARG A 49 10.15 0.19 -7.43
C ARG A 49 8.72 0.56 -7.05
N LEU A 50 8.43 1.84 -6.89
CA LEU A 50 7.11 2.32 -6.53
C LEU A 50 6.05 1.92 -7.57
N LYS A 51 6.35 1.95 -8.87
CA LYS A 51 5.47 1.45 -9.93
C LYS A 51 5.08 -0.02 -9.71
N VAL A 52 6.04 -0.85 -9.29
CA VAL A 52 5.78 -2.28 -9.00
C VAL A 52 4.87 -2.43 -7.78
N LEU A 53 5.14 -1.70 -6.69
CA LEU A 53 4.32 -1.75 -5.46
C LEU A 53 2.90 -1.26 -5.72
N ARG A 54 2.73 -0.24 -6.55
CA ARG A 54 1.41 0.26 -6.99
C ARG A 54 0.68 -0.75 -7.86
N LYS A 55 1.39 -1.46 -8.73
CA LYS A 55 0.77 -2.54 -9.52
C LYS A 55 0.25 -3.67 -8.65
N ILE A 56 0.96 -4.02 -7.58
CA ILE A 56 0.47 -5.00 -6.60
C ILE A 56 -0.83 -4.52 -5.93
N GLU A 57 -0.89 -3.26 -5.54
CA GLU A 57 -2.09 -2.66 -4.96
C GLU A 57 -3.26 -2.65 -5.96
N GLU A 58 -3.02 -2.23 -7.19
CA GLU A 58 -4.02 -2.23 -8.27
C GLU A 58 -4.59 -3.62 -8.51
N LEU A 59 -3.73 -4.63 -8.67
CA LEU A 59 -4.16 -6.01 -8.90
C LEU A 59 -5.00 -6.56 -7.74
N LYS A 60 -4.64 -6.24 -6.50
CA LYS A 60 -5.42 -6.60 -5.31
C LYS A 60 -6.77 -5.88 -5.29
N THR A 61 -6.78 -4.58 -5.58
CA THR A 61 -8.01 -3.77 -5.62
C THR A 61 -8.98 -4.28 -6.67
N ARG A 62 -8.47 -4.72 -7.83
CA ARG A 62 -9.25 -5.37 -8.90
C ARG A 62 -9.61 -6.83 -8.59
N ASN A 63 -9.17 -7.37 -7.46
CA ASN A 63 -9.35 -8.77 -7.08
C ASN A 63 -8.84 -9.76 -8.16
N VAL A 64 -7.73 -9.40 -8.81
CA VAL A 64 -7.05 -10.31 -9.75
C VAL A 64 -6.27 -11.33 -8.94
N THR A 65 -6.46 -12.62 -9.22
CA THR A 65 -5.83 -13.74 -8.49
C THR A 65 -5.26 -14.77 -9.45
N GLY A 66 -4.56 -15.75 -8.92
CA GLY A 66 -4.06 -16.90 -9.70
C GLY A 66 -2.99 -16.53 -10.73
N GLU A 67 -3.05 -17.18 -11.89
CA GLU A 67 -2.06 -17.02 -12.97
C GLU A 67 -2.06 -15.62 -13.59
N ALA A 68 -3.23 -15.01 -13.76
CA ALA A 68 -3.35 -13.66 -14.27
C ALA A 68 -2.63 -12.61 -13.39
N TYR A 69 -2.69 -12.78 -12.08
CA TYR A 69 -1.94 -11.94 -11.13
C TYR A 69 -0.43 -12.11 -11.33
N ARG A 70 0.03 -13.36 -11.40
CA ARG A 70 1.46 -13.68 -11.56
C ARG A 70 2.01 -13.12 -12.87
N MET A 71 1.34 -13.34 -13.99
CA MET A 71 1.77 -12.85 -15.31
C MET A 71 1.87 -11.32 -15.36
N GLN A 72 0.86 -10.61 -14.87
CA GLN A 72 0.87 -9.14 -14.89
C GLN A 72 1.94 -8.56 -13.97
N LEU A 73 2.14 -9.16 -12.80
CA LEU A 73 3.16 -8.72 -11.86
C LEU A 73 4.57 -9.01 -12.40
N ASP A 74 4.83 -10.19 -12.96
CA ASP A 74 6.11 -10.55 -13.59
C ASP A 74 6.48 -9.60 -14.73
N LYS A 75 5.52 -9.27 -15.59
CA LYS A 75 5.70 -8.27 -16.66
C LYS A 75 6.16 -6.92 -16.10
N THR A 76 5.53 -6.49 -15.01
CA THR A 76 5.85 -5.19 -14.39
C THR A 76 7.20 -5.21 -13.67
N ILE A 77 7.54 -6.31 -12.98
CA ILE A 77 8.84 -6.49 -12.32
C ILE A 77 9.97 -6.46 -13.36
N LYS A 78 9.84 -7.23 -14.46
CA LYS A 78 10.83 -7.25 -15.54
C LYS A 78 11.07 -5.87 -16.16
N ALA A 79 9.99 -5.11 -16.35
CA ALA A 79 10.06 -3.78 -16.97
C ALA A 79 10.70 -2.70 -16.07
N ASN A 80 10.62 -2.84 -14.74
CA ASN A 80 11.02 -1.77 -13.82
C ASN A 80 12.17 -2.13 -12.88
N LEU A 81 12.28 -3.37 -12.41
CA LEU A 81 13.33 -3.76 -11.46
C LEU A 81 14.52 -4.50 -12.09
N HIS A 82 14.43 -4.85 -13.38
CA HIS A 82 15.49 -5.52 -14.15
C HIS A 82 16.05 -6.81 -13.52
N VAL A 83 15.34 -7.41 -12.57
CA VAL A 83 15.81 -8.53 -11.74
C VAL A 83 16.05 -9.80 -12.57
N ASP A 84 15.35 -9.98 -13.68
CA ASP A 84 15.41 -11.17 -14.54
C ASP A 84 16.27 -10.97 -15.81
N ALA A 85 16.98 -9.87 -15.98
CA ALA A 85 17.64 -9.53 -17.26
C ALA A 85 18.94 -10.32 -17.56
N ALA A 86 19.41 -11.14 -16.63
CA ALA A 86 20.69 -11.82 -16.76
C ALA A 86 20.66 -13.13 -17.57
N THR A 87 19.50 -13.59 -18.09
CA THR A 87 19.35 -14.91 -18.73
C THR A 87 19.50 -14.94 -20.24
N THR A 88 19.76 -13.80 -20.91
CA THR A 88 19.69 -13.70 -22.39
C THR A 88 21.03 -13.57 -23.11
N THR A 89 22.16 -13.61 -22.44
CA THR A 89 23.46 -13.55 -23.13
C THR A 89 24.16 -14.92 -23.14
N SER A 90 23.80 -15.75 -24.11
CA SER A 90 24.61 -16.89 -24.51
C SER A 90 25.65 -16.43 -25.52
N ALA A 91 26.92 -16.41 -25.16
CA ALA A 91 28.09 -16.60 -26.03
C ALA A 91 29.38 -16.33 -25.23
N SER A 92 30.44 -16.92 -25.57
CA SER A 92 31.72 -17.20 -24.89
C SER A 92 32.56 -16.01 -24.34
N GLY A 93 32.02 -14.84 -24.19
CA GLY A 93 32.60 -13.71 -23.42
C GLY A 93 31.72 -13.27 -22.25
N GLY A 94 30.59 -13.90 -22.05
CA GLY A 94 29.46 -13.38 -21.29
C GLY A 94 29.44 -13.60 -19.78
N LYS A 95 30.23 -14.50 -19.20
CA LYS A 95 30.09 -14.83 -17.75
C LYS A 95 30.48 -13.68 -16.83
N LEU A 96 31.54 -12.93 -17.18
CA LEU A 96 31.98 -11.79 -16.37
C LEU A 96 31.00 -10.61 -16.50
N LEU A 97 30.57 -10.33 -17.74
CA LEU A 97 29.58 -9.29 -18.02
C LEU A 97 28.22 -9.61 -17.36
N ALA A 98 27.75 -10.84 -17.47
CA ALA A 98 26.53 -11.30 -16.80
C ALA A 98 26.60 -11.16 -15.27
N LYS A 99 27.77 -11.44 -14.66
CA LYS A 99 28.00 -11.24 -13.23
C LYS A 99 27.97 -9.76 -12.84
N GLN A 100 28.57 -8.89 -13.67
CA GLN A 100 28.56 -7.44 -13.44
C GLN A 100 27.13 -6.86 -13.54
N VAL A 101 26.38 -7.26 -14.56
CA VAL A 101 24.98 -6.85 -14.73
C VAL A 101 24.15 -7.31 -13.54
N ARG A 102 24.29 -8.55 -13.11
CA ARG A 102 23.60 -9.09 -11.93
C ARG A 102 23.93 -8.27 -10.66
N ASN A 103 25.21 -8.03 -10.40
CA ASN A 103 25.63 -7.24 -9.24
C ASN A 103 25.04 -5.82 -9.27
N ARG A 104 25.00 -5.20 -10.46
CA ARG A 104 24.37 -3.88 -10.65
C ARG A 104 22.85 -3.95 -10.33
N ASN A 105 22.15 -4.91 -10.89
CA ASN A 105 20.70 -5.09 -10.68
C ASN A 105 20.39 -5.35 -9.21
N LYS A 106 21.17 -6.21 -8.54
CA LYS A 106 21.04 -6.46 -7.10
C LYS A 106 21.24 -5.19 -6.28
N HIS A 107 22.26 -4.41 -6.60
CA HIS A 107 22.51 -3.13 -5.94
C HIS A 107 21.34 -2.16 -6.15
N GLN A 108 20.78 -2.06 -7.36
CA GLN A 108 19.63 -1.22 -7.68
C GLN A 108 18.38 -1.67 -6.91
N ASP A 109 18.13 -2.99 -6.82
CA ASP A 109 17.03 -3.56 -6.02
C ASP A 109 17.15 -3.18 -4.55
N ILE A 110 18.32 -3.37 -3.95
CA ILE A 110 18.59 -3.01 -2.55
C ILE A 110 18.42 -1.50 -2.35
N SER A 111 19.05 -0.67 -3.17
CA SER A 111 19.00 0.79 -3.06
C SER A 111 17.57 1.31 -3.18
N SER A 112 16.80 0.85 -4.17
CA SER A 112 15.40 1.25 -4.36
C SER A 112 14.52 0.90 -3.15
N HIS A 113 14.77 -0.26 -2.51
CA HIS A 113 14.09 -0.64 -1.28
C HIS A 113 14.40 0.32 -0.13
N PHE A 114 15.69 0.64 0.10
CA PHE A 114 16.10 1.53 1.19
C PHE A 114 15.60 2.96 1.00
N ILE A 115 15.58 3.47 -0.23
CA ILE A 115 15.00 4.78 -0.56
C ILE A 115 13.52 4.84 -0.19
N LEU A 116 12.74 3.86 -0.62
CA LEU A 116 11.31 3.82 -0.29
C LEU A 116 11.08 3.54 1.19
N ARG A 117 11.93 2.74 1.85
CA ARG A 117 11.86 2.55 3.29
C ARG A 117 12.01 3.87 4.05
N ALA A 118 12.94 4.72 3.64
CA ALA A 118 13.10 6.07 4.20
C ALA A 118 11.90 6.98 3.88
N ALA A 119 11.36 6.90 2.66
CA ALA A 119 10.20 7.68 2.26
C ALA A 119 8.93 7.30 3.05
N TYR A 120 8.71 6.00 3.30
CA TYR A 120 7.48 5.46 3.89
C TYR A 120 7.57 5.16 5.39
N CYS A 121 8.69 5.46 6.07
CA CYS A 121 8.84 5.21 7.52
C CYS A 121 8.12 6.24 8.41
N ARG A 122 7.74 7.41 7.91
CA ARG A 122 7.36 8.60 8.68
C ARG A 122 6.06 8.44 9.47
N THR A 123 5.00 7.93 8.85
CA THR A 123 3.70 7.72 9.50
C THR A 123 3.33 6.25 9.58
N GLU A 124 2.43 5.89 10.50
CA GLU A 124 2.00 4.50 10.65
C GLU A 124 1.28 3.97 9.40
N ASP A 125 0.44 4.81 8.77
CA ASP A 125 -0.29 4.41 7.56
C ASP A 125 0.66 4.17 6.37
N LEU A 126 1.68 5.02 6.19
CA LEU A 126 2.72 4.83 5.18
C LEU A 126 3.51 3.55 5.45
N ARG A 127 3.95 3.32 6.70
CA ARG A 127 4.64 2.08 7.08
C ARG A 127 3.80 0.84 6.80
N ARG A 128 2.52 0.88 7.15
CA ARG A 128 1.58 -0.22 6.93
C ARG A 128 1.38 -0.52 5.45
N TRP A 129 1.23 0.52 4.64
CA TRP A 129 1.12 0.37 3.19
C TRP A 129 2.37 -0.26 2.59
N PHE A 130 3.55 0.33 2.85
CA PHE A 130 4.82 -0.16 2.33
C PHE A 130 5.10 -1.61 2.75
N LEU A 131 4.92 -1.92 4.04
CA LEU A 131 5.05 -3.28 4.59
C LEU A 131 4.15 -4.28 3.86
N THR A 132 2.91 -3.90 3.57
CA THR A 132 1.94 -4.77 2.91
C THR A 132 2.33 -5.06 1.46
N GLN A 133 2.79 -4.05 0.72
CA GLN A 133 3.17 -4.22 -0.68
C GLN A 133 4.53 -4.91 -0.84
N GLU A 134 5.52 -4.56 -0.02
CA GLU A 134 6.83 -5.22 -0.01
C GLU A 134 6.74 -6.70 0.37
N CYS A 135 5.93 -7.04 1.38
CA CYS A 135 5.70 -8.45 1.72
C CYS A 135 5.05 -9.22 0.57
N ALA A 136 4.18 -8.60 -0.21
CA ALA A 136 3.58 -9.24 -1.37
C ALA A 136 4.57 -9.41 -2.53
N LEU A 137 5.42 -8.42 -2.78
CA LEU A 137 6.51 -8.51 -3.76
C LEU A 137 7.51 -9.61 -3.37
N PHE A 138 7.94 -9.62 -2.12
CA PHE A 138 8.85 -10.62 -1.58
C PHE A 138 8.26 -12.04 -1.70
N GLN A 139 7.00 -12.22 -1.31
CA GLN A 139 6.30 -13.51 -1.43
C GLN A 139 6.26 -13.99 -2.88
N HIS A 140 5.90 -13.12 -3.82
CA HIS A 140 5.83 -13.47 -5.25
C HIS A 140 7.19 -13.93 -5.79
N ARG A 141 8.27 -13.19 -5.46
CA ARG A 141 9.64 -13.56 -5.85
C ARG A 141 10.09 -14.86 -5.19
N LEU A 142 9.77 -15.07 -3.92
CA LEU A 142 10.12 -16.28 -3.17
C LEU A 142 9.38 -17.51 -3.74
N GLU A 143 8.08 -17.41 -4.03
CA GLU A 143 7.30 -18.48 -4.64
C GLU A 143 7.84 -18.88 -6.02
N LYS A 144 8.23 -17.90 -6.83
CA LYS A 144 8.84 -18.14 -8.14
C LYS A 144 10.17 -18.88 -8.02
N ALA A 145 11.00 -18.45 -7.09
CA ALA A 145 12.33 -19.01 -6.86
C ALA A 145 12.28 -20.37 -6.17
N SER A 146 11.28 -20.64 -5.31
CA SER A 146 11.15 -21.92 -4.59
C SER A 146 10.85 -23.12 -5.50
N LYS A 147 10.46 -22.88 -6.75
CA LYS A 147 10.26 -23.93 -7.76
C LYS A 147 11.57 -24.57 -8.24
N ALA A 148 12.72 -23.93 -7.99
CA ALA A 148 14.02 -24.49 -8.35
C ALA A 148 14.59 -25.36 -7.23
N SER A 149 15.00 -26.57 -7.58
CA SER A 149 15.64 -27.52 -6.65
C SER A 149 16.89 -26.91 -6.02
N GLY A 150 16.98 -26.96 -4.69
CA GLY A 150 18.15 -26.50 -3.92
C GLY A 150 18.28 -24.98 -3.71
N ALA A 151 17.65 -24.16 -4.54
CA ALA A 151 17.78 -22.70 -4.47
C ALA A 151 17.19 -22.13 -3.16
N LEU A 152 16.04 -22.64 -2.72
CA LEU A 152 15.42 -22.25 -1.45
C LEU A 152 16.32 -22.58 -0.25
N GLN A 153 16.97 -23.74 -0.23
CA GLN A 153 17.83 -24.13 0.88
C GLN A 153 19.07 -23.23 0.99
N ALA A 154 19.68 -22.87 -0.15
CA ALA A 154 20.78 -21.90 -0.19
C ALA A 154 20.35 -20.51 0.33
N PHE A 155 19.15 -20.07 -0.02
CA PHE A 155 18.58 -18.82 0.50
C PHE A 155 18.33 -18.90 2.02
N LEU A 156 17.70 -19.98 2.52
CA LEU A 156 17.43 -20.16 3.94
C LEU A 156 18.73 -20.13 4.76
N HIS A 157 19.77 -20.77 4.26
CA HIS A 157 21.08 -20.77 4.90
C HIS A 157 21.69 -19.37 4.96
N ARG A 158 21.67 -18.59 3.86
CA ARG A 158 22.14 -17.19 3.83
C ARG A 158 21.32 -16.29 4.76
N ALA A 159 20.03 -16.52 4.83
CA ALA A 159 19.11 -15.79 5.69
C ALA A 159 19.21 -16.16 7.18
N GLY A 160 20.16 -17.04 7.57
CA GLY A 160 20.31 -17.53 8.93
C GLY A 160 19.15 -18.39 9.43
N LEU A 161 18.36 -18.95 8.50
CA LEU A 161 17.23 -19.81 8.80
C LEU A 161 17.68 -21.27 8.75
N LYS A 162 17.95 -21.84 9.92
CA LYS A 162 18.38 -23.23 10.06
C LYS A 162 17.15 -24.15 10.01
N PHE A 163 16.71 -24.47 8.79
CA PHE A 163 15.64 -25.44 8.53
C PHE A 163 16.28 -26.66 7.87
N ASP A 164 16.29 -27.78 8.58
CA ASP A 164 16.86 -29.02 8.08
C ASP A 164 15.83 -29.74 7.21
N ARG A 165 16.26 -30.23 6.06
CA ARG A 165 15.42 -31.09 5.23
C ARG A 165 15.22 -32.43 5.94
N VAL A 166 13.99 -32.88 6.04
CA VAL A 166 13.62 -34.18 6.60
C VAL A 166 14.11 -35.27 5.67
N SER A 167 14.79 -36.30 6.22
CA SER A 167 15.22 -37.46 5.44
C SER A 167 14.04 -38.33 5.01
N ASP A 168 14.18 -39.08 3.94
CA ASP A 168 13.11 -39.94 3.43
C ASP A 168 12.72 -41.01 4.47
N SER A 169 13.71 -41.55 5.22
CA SER A 169 13.46 -42.51 6.31
C SER A 169 12.64 -41.90 7.46
N GLU A 170 12.92 -40.68 7.85
CA GLU A 170 12.16 -39.96 8.89
C GLU A 170 10.76 -39.58 8.37
N LYS A 171 10.66 -39.18 7.11
CA LYS A 171 9.39 -38.87 6.44
C LYS A 171 8.48 -40.09 6.40
N ASP A 172 9.01 -41.27 6.08
CA ASP A 172 8.24 -42.51 6.06
C ASP A 172 7.82 -42.95 7.47
N ARG A 173 8.70 -42.80 8.48
CA ARG A 173 8.37 -43.00 9.89
C ARG A 173 7.17 -42.20 10.34
N LEU A 174 7.09 -40.96 9.90
CA LEU A 174 6.05 -39.99 10.28
C LEU A 174 4.89 -39.91 9.28
N ARG A 175 4.80 -40.81 8.34
CA ARG A 175 3.85 -40.75 7.22
C ARG A 175 2.39 -40.53 7.66
N GLN A 176 1.92 -41.29 8.64
CA GLN A 176 0.54 -41.21 9.11
C GLN A 176 0.26 -39.85 9.76
N GLN A 177 1.17 -39.37 10.59
CA GLN A 177 1.05 -38.10 11.28
C GLN A 177 1.08 -36.90 10.29
N LEU A 178 1.98 -36.94 9.30
CA LEU A 178 2.11 -35.89 8.29
C LEU A 178 0.93 -35.85 7.34
N LEU A 179 0.34 -36.98 6.98
CA LEU A 179 -0.88 -37.05 6.18
C LEU A 179 -2.14 -36.62 6.96
N SER A 180 -2.14 -36.77 8.29
CA SER A 180 -3.26 -36.34 9.14
C SER A 180 -3.33 -34.83 9.34
N VAL A 181 -2.32 -34.05 8.91
CA VAL A 181 -2.30 -32.59 9.04
C VAL A 181 -3.32 -31.97 8.09
N PRO A 182 -4.33 -31.25 8.60
CA PRO A 182 -5.35 -30.64 7.76
C PRO A 182 -4.79 -29.64 6.76
N GLY A 183 -5.41 -29.53 5.60
CA GLY A 183 -5.24 -28.37 4.73
C GLY A 183 -5.76 -27.13 5.46
N GLY A 184 -4.97 -26.04 5.55
CA GLY A 184 -5.46 -24.79 6.14
C GLY A 184 -6.51 -24.11 5.27
N ALA A 185 -7.11 -23.02 5.77
CA ALA A 185 -8.08 -22.24 5.03
C ALA A 185 -7.54 -21.83 3.65
N GLY A 186 -8.08 -22.43 2.58
CA GLY A 186 -7.65 -22.26 1.20
C GLY A 186 -6.53 -23.17 0.70
N GLY A 187 -6.09 -24.19 1.48
CA GLY A 187 -5.11 -25.18 1.05
C GLY A 187 -5.61 -26.61 1.28
N GLU A 188 -5.46 -27.47 0.29
CA GLU A 188 -5.76 -28.89 0.41
C GLU A 188 -4.75 -29.59 1.34
N ALA A 189 -5.19 -30.61 2.06
CA ALA A 189 -4.29 -31.54 2.74
C ALA A 189 -3.37 -32.20 1.70
N VAL A 190 -2.19 -32.63 2.12
CA VAL A 190 -1.27 -33.36 1.22
C VAL A 190 -1.91 -34.71 0.90
N SER A 191 -2.23 -34.93 -0.37
CA SER A 191 -2.72 -36.23 -0.80
C SER A 191 -1.62 -37.29 -0.69
N PRO A 192 -1.99 -38.60 -0.53
CA PRO A 192 -0.98 -39.67 -0.50
C PRO A 192 -0.06 -39.74 -1.73
N ALA A 193 -0.57 -39.32 -2.89
CA ALA A 193 0.21 -39.25 -4.12
C ALA A 193 1.21 -38.06 -4.09
N GLU A 194 0.79 -36.89 -3.62
CA GLU A 194 1.67 -35.72 -3.46
C GLU A 194 2.70 -35.91 -2.35
N PHE A 195 2.35 -36.67 -1.30
CA PHE A 195 3.26 -36.96 -0.19
C PHE A 195 4.59 -37.53 -0.65
N VAL A 196 4.60 -38.38 -1.67
CA VAL A 196 5.83 -38.99 -2.18
C VAL A 196 6.85 -37.97 -2.67
N THR A 197 6.36 -36.95 -3.37
CA THR A 197 7.18 -35.89 -4.00
C THR A 197 7.37 -34.66 -3.11
N GLU A 198 6.51 -34.46 -2.09
CA GLU A 198 6.56 -33.30 -1.20
C GLU A 198 7.79 -33.32 -0.31
N ILE A 199 8.52 -32.24 -0.25
CA ILE A 199 9.68 -32.05 0.62
C ILE A 199 9.23 -31.45 1.95
N TYR A 200 9.67 -32.06 3.06
CA TYR A 200 9.41 -31.56 4.40
C TYR A 200 10.67 -30.95 5.01
N TYR A 201 10.47 -29.95 5.84
CA TYR A 201 11.51 -29.29 6.64
C TYR A 201 11.20 -29.41 8.11
N ARG A 202 12.24 -29.68 8.90
CA ARG A 202 12.21 -29.63 10.36
C ARG A 202 12.53 -28.21 10.81
N VAL A 203 11.55 -27.55 11.39
CA VAL A 203 11.61 -26.14 11.80
C VAL A 203 11.44 -26.07 13.32
N PRO A 204 12.26 -25.33 14.08
CA PRO A 204 11.99 -25.10 15.50
C PRO A 204 10.56 -24.57 15.70
N PHE A 205 9.78 -25.18 16.62
CA PHE A 205 8.35 -24.91 16.75
C PHE A 205 8.04 -23.41 16.99
N VAL A 206 8.91 -22.70 17.74
CA VAL A 206 8.80 -21.25 17.97
C VAL A 206 8.79 -20.42 16.68
N GLN A 207 9.29 -20.95 15.57
CA GLN A 207 9.33 -20.26 14.28
C GLN A 207 8.13 -20.58 13.39
N ALA A 208 7.32 -21.55 13.79
CA ALA A 208 6.15 -22.03 13.05
C ALA A 208 4.84 -21.86 13.83
N LEU A 209 4.78 -20.96 14.81
CA LEU A 209 3.64 -20.78 15.72
C LEU A 209 2.31 -20.57 14.99
N ASP A 210 2.31 -19.78 13.91
CA ASP A 210 1.10 -19.54 13.12
C ASP A 210 0.58 -20.83 12.45
N LEU A 211 1.50 -21.66 11.95
CA LEU A 211 1.12 -22.94 11.35
C LEU A 211 0.61 -23.93 12.40
N ILE A 212 1.22 -23.93 13.58
CA ILE A 212 0.82 -24.80 14.70
C ILE A 212 -0.55 -24.36 15.24
N ALA A 213 -0.75 -23.07 15.45
CA ALA A 213 -2.04 -22.51 15.89
C ALA A 213 -3.19 -22.88 14.95
N ASN A 214 -2.90 -22.95 13.64
CA ASN A 214 -3.86 -23.33 12.61
C ASN A 214 -3.88 -24.84 12.32
N ARG A 215 -3.18 -25.66 13.11
CA ARG A 215 -3.04 -27.13 12.92
C ARG A 215 -2.49 -27.54 11.55
N GLN A 216 -1.60 -26.72 10.99
CA GLN A 216 -1.02 -26.90 9.65
C GLN A 216 0.38 -27.51 9.65
N ALA A 217 0.90 -27.92 10.80
CA ALA A 217 2.17 -28.60 10.96
C ALA A 217 2.06 -29.66 12.06
N TYR A 218 2.71 -30.79 11.85
CA TYR A 218 2.93 -31.80 12.89
C TYR A 218 4.09 -31.36 13.77
N VAL A 219 3.99 -31.57 15.08
CA VAL A 219 5.02 -31.18 16.05
C VAL A 219 5.49 -32.40 16.83
N GLU A 220 6.82 -32.64 16.84
CA GLU A 220 7.46 -33.68 17.62
C GLU A 220 8.81 -33.18 18.16
N ALA A 221 9.09 -33.46 19.42
CA ALA A 221 10.38 -33.16 20.08
C ALA A 221 10.85 -31.68 19.89
N GLY A 222 9.94 -30.70 19.94
CA GLY A 222 10.27 -29.28 19.80
C GLY A 222 10.44 -28.79 18.37
N PHE A 223 10.16 -29.61 17.37
CA PHE A 223 10.21 -29.25 15.97
C PHE A 223 8.86 -29.41 15.29
N ALA A 224 8.55 -28.49 14.39
CA ALA A 224 7.42 -28.56 13.47
C ALA A 224 7.90 -29.14 12.13
N TYR A 225 7.16 -30.10 11.62
CA TYR A 225 7.38 -30.70 10.31
C TYR A 225 6.51 -29.99 9.28
N VAL A 226 7.14 -29.20 8.42
CA VAL A 226 6.47 -28.25 7.54
C VAL A 226 6.76 -28.60 6.08
N PRO A 227 5.73 -28.81 5.24
CA PRO A 227 5.93 -29.05 3.81
C PRO A 227 6.47 -27.79 3.11
N LEU A 228 7.26 -27.97 2.06
CA LEU A 228 7.92 -26.89 1.28
C LEU A 228 6.95 -25.78 0.93
N ARG A 229 5.74 -26.10 0.48
CA ARG A 229 4.70 -25.13 0.12
C ARG A 229 4.31 -24.18 1.27
N ARG A 230 4.52 -24.57 2.53
CA ARG A 230 4.22 -23.74 3.72
C ARG A 230 5.46 -23.03 4.28
N ILE A 231 6.66 -23.40 3.88
CA ILE A 231 7.90 -22.71 4.26
C ILE A 231 7.85 -21.23 3.81
N VAL A 232 7.29 -20.96 2.64
CA VAL A 232 7.12 -19.59 2.12
C VAL A 232 6.39 -18.69 3.12
N SER A 233 5.39 -19.19 3.84
CA SER A 233 4.64 -18.41 4.83
C SER A 233 5.51 -18.05 6.04
N ILE A 234 6.36 -18.96 6.52
CA ILE A 234 7.29 -18.71 7.63
C ILE A 234 8.33 -17.66 7.24
N VAL A 235 8.93 -17.82 6.06
CA VAL A 235 9.93 -16.88 5.55
C VAL A 235 9.33 -15.49 5.36
N ARG A 236 8.11 -15.41 4.81
CA ARG A 236 7.37 -14.15 4.68
C ARG A 236 7.08 -13.51 6.05
N ALA A 237 6.66 -14.28 7.05
CA ALA A 237 6.42 -13.77 8.39
C ALA A 237 7.69 -13.18 9.01
N LYS A 238 8.84 -13.83 8.83
CA LYS A 238 10.15 -13.31 9.27
C LYS A 238 10.55 -12.04 8.53
N PHE A 239 10.40 -12.02 7.20
CA PHE A 239 10.62 -10.81 6.41
C PHE A 239 9.75 -9.65 6.91
N ARG A 240 8.46 -9.90 7.13
CA ARG A 240 7.52 -8.91 7.67
C ARG A 240 7.96 -8.36 9.02
N MET A 241 8.40 -9.22 9.95
CA MET A 241 8.89 -8.79 11.26
C MET A 241 10.16 -7.95 11.14
N ALA A 242 11.13 -8.40 10.34
CA ALA A 242 12.38 -7.68 10.10
C ALA A 242 12.12 -6.30 9.47
N LEU A 243 11.29 -6.23 8.43
CA LEU A 243 10.93 -4.98 7.77
C LEU A 243 10.14 -4.04 8.70
N SER A 244 9.20 -4.57 9.48
CA SER A 244 8.44 -3.76 10.46
C SER A 244 9.36 -3.12 11.49
N LYS A 245 10.31 -3.88 12.05
CA LYS A 245 11.31 -3.37 12.98
C LYS A 245 12.21 -2.30 12.33
N SER A 246 12.69 -2.56 11.13
CA SER A 246 13.58 -1.65 10.42
C SER A 246 12.89 -0.35 9.99
N LEU A 247 11.58 -0.36 9.68
CA LEU A 247 10.80 0.84 9.42
C LEU A 247 10.66 1.74 10.67
N VAL A 248 10.50 1.15 11.84
CA VAL A 248 10.47 1.91 13.10
C VAL A 248 11.84 2.53 13.39
N LEU A 249 12.92 1.77 13.22
CA LEU A 249 14.29 2.27 13.39
C LEU A 249 14.61 3.38 12.39
N ALA A 250 14.23 3.22 11.12
CA ALA A 250 14.41 4.24 10.09
C ALA A 250 13.66 5.54 10.44
N SER A 251 12.45 5.44 10.98
CA SER A 251 11.69 6.61 11.44
C SER A 251 12.38 7.37 12.56
N SER A 252 12.98 6.66 13.52
CA SER A 252 13.74 7.25 14.62
C SER A 252 15.04 7.88 14.11
N ALA A 253 15.80 7.17 13.30
CA ALA A 253 17.05 7.67 12.73
C ALA A 253 16.85 8.92 11.87
N PHE A 254 15.79 8.94 11.04
CA PHE A 254 15.49 10.07 10.15
C PHE A 254 15.15 11.36 10.94
N SER A 255 14.59 11.24 12.13
CA SER A 255 14.31 12.39 13.01
C SER A 255 15.58 13.00 13.62
N GLN A 256 16.68 12.23 13.68
CA GLN A 256 17.94 12.66 14.29
C GLN A 256 18.90 13.35 13.29
N VAL A 257 18.73 13.11 11.98
CA VAL A 257 19.60 13.67 10.92
C VAL A 257 18.96 14.90 10.31
N ALA A 258 18.97 16.03 11.03
CA ALA A 258 18.26 17.25 10.64
C ALA A 258 18.78 17.86 9.31
N GLY A 259 20.09 17.85 9.04
CA GLY A 259 20.69 18.43 7.83
C GLY A 259 20.30 17.69 6.54
N GLU A 260 20.44 16.38 6.51
CA GLU A 260 20.03 15.55 5.37
C GLU A 260 18.50 15.49 5.23
N SER A 261 17.78 15.56 6.34
CA SER A 261 16.33 15.64 6.35
C SER A 261 15.80 16.89 5.64
N ALA A 262 16.53 18.01 5.73
CA ALA A 262 16.18 19.24 5.01
C ALA A 262 16.43 19.14 3.49
N ARG A 263 17.49 18.43 3.08
CA ARG A 263 17.87 18.27 1.66
C ARG A 263 17.01 17.22 0.95
N ILE A 264 16.87 16.03 1.52
CA ILE A 264 16.20 14.89 0.91
C ILE A 264 14.71 14.81 1.31
N GLY A 265 14.35 15.40 2.45
CA GLY A 265 12.99 15.37 3.00
C GLY A 265 11.90 15.85 2.06
N PRO A 266 12.04 16.97 1.35
CA PRO A 266 11.08 17.44 0.36
C PRO A 266 10.89 16.45 -0.79
N LEU A 267 11.99 15.85 -1.30
CA LEU A 267 11.95 14.84 -2.35
C LEU A 267 11.21 13.58 -1.91
N LEU A 268 11.54 13.04 -0.73
CA LEU A 268 10.84 11.88 -0.17
C LEU A 268 9.35 12.17 0.10
N LYS A 269 9.04 13.40 0.50
CA LYS A 269 7.64 13.84 0.70
C LYS A 269 6.90 13.95 -0.63
N SER A 270 7.54 14.47 -1.68
CA SER A 270 6.94 14.56 -3.01
C SER A 270 6.65 13.18 -3.60
N MET A 271 7.57 12.22 -3.43
CA MET A 271 7.36 10.82 -3.83
C MET A 271 6.12 10.20 -3.15
N ASN A 272 5.96 10.43 -1.84
CA ASN A 272 4.78 9.95 -1.12
C ASN A 272 3.49 10.61 -1.63
N GLN A 273 3.51 11.92 -1.80
CA GLN A 273 2.34 12.71 -2.24
C GLN A 273 1.96 12.42 -3.68
N GLN A 274 2.92 12.18 -4.55
CA GLN A 274 2.68 11.87 -5.96
C GLN A 274 1.86 10.60 -6.16
N TYR A 275 1.98 9.63 -5.23
CA TYR A 275 1.36 8.31 -5.38
C TYR A 275 0.37 7.93 -4.26
N THR A 276 0.47 8.50 -3.07
CA THR A 276 -0.54 8.30 -2.00
C THR A 276 -1.57 9.42 -1.93
N GLY A 277 -1.39 10.45 -2.76
CA GLY A 277 -2.19 11.67 -2.72
C GLY A 277 -1.75 12.64 -1.61
N LYS A 278 -2.48 13.75 -1.51
CA LYS A 278 -2.28 14.75 -0.46
C LYS A 278 -2.45 14.08 0.91
N ASP A 279 -1.59 14.40 1.87
CA ASP A 279 -1.77 13.97 3.26
C ASP A 279 -2.92 14.75 3.88
N TYR A 280 -4.06 14.10 4.03
CA TYR A 280 -5.24 14.66 4.67
C TYR A 280 -5.25 14.46 6.20
N GLY A 281 -4.13 14.02 6.79
CA GLY A 281 -4.02 13.77 8.23
C GLY A 281 -3.93 15.02 9.09
N ALA A 282 -3.41 16.12 8.54
CA ALA A 282 -3.40 17.42 9.17
C ALA A 282 -4.64 18.22 8.75
N TYR A 283 -5.28 18.86 9.71
CA TYR A 283 -6.33 19.84 9.45
C TYR A 283 -5.75 21.00 8.62
N ASP A 284 -6.13 21.09 7.37
CA ASP A 284 -5.66 22.13 6.46
C ASP A 284 -6.86 22.99 6.01
N LYS A 285 -6.98 24.16 6.60
CA LYS A 285 -8.01 25.14 6.26
C LYS A 285 -7.98 25.56 4.79
N SER A 286 -6.85 25.43 4.11
CA SER A 286 -6.68 25.85 2.72
C SER A 286 -7.44 24.98 1.70
N ASN A 287 -7.95 23.82 2.11
CA ASN A 287 -8.63 22.89 1.20
C ASN A 287 -10.02 23.37 0.73
N LEU A 288 -10.66 24.26 1.47
CA LEU A 288 -12.02 24.74 1.20
C LEU A 288 -12.09 26.14 0.57
N GLY A 289 -10.96 26.82 0.39
CA GLY A 289 -10.95 28.23 -0.03
C GLY A 289 -11.35 29.15 1.13
N ALA A 290 -12.22 30.12 0.87
CA ALA A 290 -12.61 31.13 1.85
C ALA A 290 -13.65 30.67 2.89
N GLU A 291 -14.37 29.58 2.64
CA GLU A 291 -15.42 29.07 3.55
C GLU A 291 -14.91 27.92 4.41
N GLU A 292 -15.13 28.03 5.72
CA GLU A 292 -14.82 26.96 6.68
C GLU A 292 -15.97 25.93 6.71
N LEU A 293 -15.62 24.61 6.78
CA LEU A 293 -16.62 23.56 6.96
C LEU A 293 -17.12 23.57 8.41
N THR A 294 -18.43 23.71 8.58
CA THR A 294 -19.12 23.76 9.88
C THR A 294 -20.24 22.74 9.94
N ALA A 295 -20.73 22.42 11.14
CA ALA A 295 -21.89 21.55 11.33
C ALA A 295 -23.14 22.02 10.58
N GLN A 296 -23.26 23.32 10.31
CA GLN A 296 -24.40 23.90 9.62
C GLN A 296 -24.36 23.69 8.10
N ASN A 297 -23.17 23.75 7.49
CA ASN A 297 -23.03 23.69 6.02
C ASN A 297 -22.62 22.31 5.48
N VAL A 298 -22.36 21.30 6.36
CA VAL A 298 -22.04 19.91 5.93
C VAL A 298 -23.10 19.38 4.97
N ASP A 299 -24.39 19.66 5.22
CA ASP A 299 -25.53 19.16 4.44
C ASP A 299 -25.46 19.67 2.99
N MET A 300 -25.17 20.96 2.81
CA MET A 300 -24.97 21.59 1.50
C MET A 300 -23.78 20.96 0.73
N TYR A 301 -22.66 20.76 1.42
CA TYR A 301 -21.50 20.12 0.81
C TYR A 301 -21.74 18.65 0.48
N ALA A 302 -22.56 17.95 1.27
CA ALA A 302 -22.90 16.55 1.03
C ALA A 302 -23.69 16.36 -0.28
N GLU A 303 -24.58 17.26 -0.59
CA GLU A 303 -25.35 17.27 -1.85
C GLU A 303 -24.49 17.65 -3.05
N ARG A 304 -23.63 18.67 -2.89
CA ARG A 304 -22.90 19.31 -3.99
C ARG A 304 -21.57 18.64 -4.32
N SER A 305 -20.81 18.24 -3.30
CA SER A 305 -19.37 17.98 -3.47
C SER A 305 -18.85 16.67 -2.88
N MET A 306 -19.66 15.87 -2.19
CA MET A 306 -19.19 14.60 -1.64
C MET A 306 -19.18 13.48 -2.68
N PRO A 307 -18.14 12.61 -2.68
CA PRO A 307 -18.14 11.40 -3.49
C PRO A 307 -19.24 10.44 -3.03
N LEU A 308 -19.71 9.57 -3.93
CA LEU A 308 -20.83 8.67 -3.70
C LEU A 308 -20.74 7.86 -2.38
N CYS A 309 -19.55 7.40 -2.01
CA CYS A 309 -19.33 6.66 -0.75
C CYS A 309 -19.62 7.52 0.51
N MET A 310 -19.33 8.81 0.47
CA MET A 310 -19.59 9.73 1.58
C MET A 310 -21.02 10.28 1.56
N SER A 311 -21.55 10.55 0.35
CA SER A 311 -22.95 10.93 0.16
C SER A 311 -23.91 9.86 0.67
N GLN A 312 -23.60 8.55 0.45
CA GLN A 312 -24.40 7.44 0.99
C GLN A 312 -24.32 7.36 2.52
N LEU A 313 -23.15 7.59 3.11
CA LEU A 313 -22.99 7.67 4.57
C LEU A 313 -23.77 8.84 5.17
N HIS A 314 -23.72 9.99 4.51
CA HIS A 314 -24.50 11.17 4.90
C HIS A 314 -26.01 10.89 4.83
N SER A 315 -26.48 10.36 3.71
CA SER A 315 -27.89 10.00 3.52
C SER A 315 -28.36 8.94 4.53
N GLY A 316 -27.52 7.95 4.83
CA GLY A 316 -27.80 6.96 5.86
C GLY A 316 -27.89 7.58 7.26
N LEU A 317 -26.99 8.50 7.60
CA LEU A 317 -27.04 9.23 8.87
C LEU A 317 -28.31 10.08 9.00
N LYS A 318 -28.70 10.77 7.93
CA LYS A 318 -29.93 11.60 7.91
C LYS A 318 -31.20 10.77 8.03
N ARG A 319 -31.25 9.59 7.43
CA ARG A 319 -32.40 8.70 7.46
C ARG A 319 -32.55 7.97 8.79
N ASP A 320 -31.44 7.37 9.27
CA ASP A 320 -31.43 6.47 10.42
C ASP A 320 -31.05 7.19 11.72
N HIS A 321 -30.62 8.44 11.63
CA HIS A 321 -30.10 9.29 12.72
C HIS A 321 -28.98 8.60 13.54
N LYS A 322 -28.34 7.61 12.94
CA LYS A 322 -27.29 6.80 13.55
C LYS A 322 -26.40 6.19 12.45
N LEU A 323 -25.14 6.00 12.77
CA LEU A 323 -24.22 5.15 11.99
C LEU A 323 -23.60 4.09 12.89
N LYS A 324 -23.44 2.88 12.36
CA LYS A 324 -22.66 1.84 13.03
C LYS A 324 -21.16 2.21 13.06
N HIS A 325 -20.38 1.44 13.80
CA HIS A 325 -18.98 1.76 14.11
C HIS A 325 -18.13 2.14 12.88
N TRP A 326 -18.11 1.30 11.86
CA TRP A 326 -17.29 1.54 10.66
C TRP A 326 -17.79 2.72 9.82
N GLY A 327 -19.10 2.95 9.78
CA GLY A 327 -19.68 4.13 9.13
C GLY A 327 -19.28 5.43 9.82
N ARG A 328 -19.28 5.45 11.17
CA ARG A 328 -18.83 6.61 11.93
C ARG A 328 -17.34 6.89 11.71
N LEU A 329 -16.50 5.85 11.67
CA LEU A 329 -15.07 6.03 11.42
C LEU A 329 -14.80 6.53 10.01
N GLN A 330 -15.38 5.89 8.99
CA GLN A 330 -15.17 6.28 7.61
C GLN A 330 -15.63 7.72 7.35
N TYR A 331 -16.82 8.06 7.82
CA TYR A 331 -17.41 9.39 7.60
C TYR A 331 -16.78 10.47 8.48
N GLY A 332 -16.58 10.21 9.77
CA GLY A 332 -15.97 11.17 10.69
C GLY A 332 -14.54 11.53 10.32
N LEU A 333 -13.72 10.53 9.91
CA LEU A 333 -12.36 10.79 9.43
C LEU A 333 -12.35 11.55 8.09
N PHE A 334 -13.31 11.27 7.19
CA PHE A 334 -13.47 12.04 5.97
C PHE A 334 -13.81 13.53 6.27
N LEU A 335 -14.79 13.78 7.13
CA LEU A 335 -15.17 15.15 7.53
C LEU A 335 -14.00 15.89 8.19
N LYS A 336 -13.25 15.21 9.07
CA LYS A 336 -12.01 15.75 9.63
C LYS A 336 -11.01 16.16 8.55
N GLY A 337 -10.75 15.29 7.58
CA GLY A 337 -9.85 15.58 6.45
C GLY A 337 -10.39 16.63 5.47
N ALA A 338 -11.70 16.83 5.46
CA ALA A 338 -12.35 17.91 4.73
C ALA A 338 -12.28 19.26 5.46
N GLY A 339 -11.80 19.28 6.72
CA GLY A 339 -11.59 20.50 7.47
C GLY A 339 -12.57 20.75 8.61
N LEU A 340 -13.48 19.80 8.91
CA LEU A 340 -14.38 19.95 10.06
C LEU A 340 -13.59 19.87 11.38
N SER A 341 -13.72 20.89 12.25
CA SER A 341 -13.07 20.90 13.56
C SER A 341 -13.65 19.82 14.49
N MET A 342 -12.96 19.51 15.58
CA MET A 342 -13.45 18.52 16.55
C MET A 342 -14.77 18.97 17.18
N GLU A 343 -14.85 20.23 17.53
CA GLU A 343 -16.02 20.87 18.14
C GLU A 343 -17.21 20.80 17.18
N GLU A 344 -17.02 21.20 15.94
CA GLU A 344 -18.04 21.14 14.89
C GLU A 344 -18.46 19.69 14.58
N SER A 345 -17.51 18.76 14.62
CA SER A 345 -17.80 17.33 14.44
C SER A 345 -18.68 16.79 15.58
N LEU A 346 -18.37 17.13 16.82
CA LEU A 346 -19.21 16.76 17.97
C LEU A 346 -20.62 17.35 17.82
N LEU A 347 -20.72 18.64 17.46
CA LEU A 347 -22.01 19.32 17.26
C LEU A 347 -22.83 18.66 16.13
N PHE A 348 -22.18 18.37 14.99
CA PHE A 348 -22.83 17.73 13.84
C PHE A 348 -23.41 16.36 14.19
N PHE A 349 -22.60 15.48 14.80
CA PHE A 349 -23.06 14.15 15.18
C PHE A 349 -24.09 14.20 16.31
N GLN A 350 -23.92 15.08 17.31
CA GLN A 350 -24.88 15.25 18.38
C GLN A 350 -26.25 15.71 17.87
N ARG A 351 -26.28 16.63 16.90
CA ARG A 351 -27.51 17.11 16.27
C ARG A 351 -28.29 15.96 15.60
N GLU A 352 -27.59 15.10 14.87
CA GLU A 352 -28.26 13.99 14.16
C GLU A 352 -28.65 12.84 15.11
N PHE A 353 -27.77 12.43 16.01
CA PHE A 353 -28.05 11.36 16.97
C PHE A 353 -29.06 11.80 18.04
N GLY A 354 -29.12 13.09 18.35
CA GLY A 354 -30.09 13.67 19.30
C GLY A 354 -31.55 13.51 18.92
N LYS A 355 -31.81 13.12 17.66
CA LYS A 355 -33.17 12.79 17.20
C LYS A 355 -33.67 11.44 17.70
N ILE A 356 -32.76 10.54 18.16
CA ILE A 356 -33.08 9.18 18.65
C ILE A 356 -32.54 8.87 20.03
N MET A 357 -31.74 9.76 20.63
CA MET A 357 -31.14 9.56 21.95
C MET A 357 -30.89 10.89 22.68
N THR A 358 -30.73 10.84 24.01
CA THR A 358 -30.42 12.04 24.81
C THR A 358 -28.97 12.49 24.62
N ALA A 359 -28.69 13.75 24.94
CA ALA A 359 -27.33 14.30 24.90
C ALA A 359 -26.36 13.53 25.84
N GLU A 360 -26.86 13.09 27.00
CA GLU A 360 -26.07 12.29 27.95
C GLU A 360 -25.68 10.91 27.35
N GLN A 361 -26.64 10.23 26.70
CA GLN A 361 -26.39 8.98 26.01
C GLN A 361 -25.38 9.13 24.88
N PHE A 362 -25.49 10.21 24.11
CA PHE A 362 -24.51 10.54 23.05
C PHE A 362 -23.12 10.77 23.66
N ASN A 363 -23.01 11.57 24.68
CA ASN A 363 -21.74 11.88 25.32
C ASN A 363 -21.06 10.61 25.90
N LYS A 364 -21.82 9.74 26.55
CA LYS A 364 -21.32 8.49 27.12
C LYS A 364 -20.85 7.49 26.06
N ASN A 365 -21.58 7.35 24.94
CA ASN A 365 -21.40 6.24 24.01
C ASN A 365 -20.62 6.62 22.73
N TYR A 366 -20.60 7.90 22.34
CA TYR A 366 -20.12 8.30 21.01
C TYR A 366 -19.09 9.43 21.02
N SER A 367 -19.16 10.37 21.97
CA SER A 367 -18.26 11.53 21.98
C SER A 367 -16.77 11.12 22.14
N TYR A 368 -16.50 10.07 22.92
CA TYR A 368 -15.15 9.50 23.04
C TYR A 368 -14.58 9.10 21.65
N ASN A 369 -15.35 8.41 20.83
CA ASN A 369 -14.91 7.98 19.50
C ASN A 369 -14.55 9.17 18.60
N ILE A 370 -15.30 10.27 18.68
CA ILE A 370 -15.03 11.47 17.89
C ILE A 370 -13.74 12.12 18.39
N ARG A 371 -13.59 12.36 19.70
CA ARG A 371 -12.35 12.91 20.29
C ARG A 371 -11.13 12.02 19.98
N HIS A 372 -11.31 10.71 19.98
CA HIS A 372 -10.26 9.75 19.64
C HIS A 372 -9.79 9.91 18.19
N MET A 373 -10.70 10.12 17.21
CA MET A 373 -10.33 10.38 15.81
C MET A 373 -9.44 11.63 15.66
N TYR A 374 -9.65 12.65 16.52
CA TYR A 374 -8.87 13.89 16.54
C TYR A 374 -7.60 13.81 17.43
N GLY A 375 -7.29 12.64 17.99
CA GLY A 375 -6.10 12.44 18.81
C GLY A 375 -6.17 13.09 20.21
N LYS A 376 -7.38 13.34 20.73
CA LYS A 376 -7.57 13.91 22.05
C LYS A 376 -7.75 12.86 23.13
N GLU A 377 -7.90 11.59 22.74
CA GLU A 377 -8.15 10.46 23.64
C GLU A 377 -7.22 9.27 23.32
N GLY A 378 -7.07 8.36 24.27
CA GLY A 378 -6.30 7.13 24.14
C GLY A 378 -4.82 7.40 23.87
N LYS A 379 -4.28 6.81 22.81
CA LYS A 379 -2.87 6.98 22.37
C LYS A 379 -2.54 8.39 21.88
N ARG A 380 -3.49 9.31 21.86
CA ARG A 380 -3.38 10.69 21.34
C ARG A 380 -2.81 10.79 19.93
N ALA A 381 -3.01 9.75 19.12
CA ALA A 381 -2.66 9.75 17.71
C ALA A 381 -3.77 10.40 16.88
N SER A 382 -3.42 11.35 16.03
CA SER A 382 -4.35 11.94 15.07
C SER A 382 -4.54 10.98 13.91
N TYR A 383 -5.74 10.41 13.78
CA TYR A 383 -6.02 9.42 12.72
C TYR A 383 -6.26 10.09 11.37
N THR A 384 -5.71 9.50 10.32
CA THR A 384 -5.87 9.97 8.94
C THR A 384 -7.15 9.47 8.29
N PRO A 385 -7.78 10.23 7.37
CA PRO A 385 -8.89 9.77 6.55
C PRO A 385 -8.55 8.52 5.74
N TYR A 386 -9.57 7.71 5.45
CA TYR A 386 -9.39 6.49 4.67
C TYR A 386 -9.25 6.79 3.18
N ASN A 387 -8.20 6.31 2.54
CA ASN A 387 -8.08 6.31 1.10
C ASN A 387 -9.01 5.28 0.44
N CYS A 388 -9.19 5.37 -0.88
CA CYS A 388 -10.09 4.48 -1.63
C CYS A 388 -9.70 3.01 -1.49
N THR A 389 -8.41 2.67 -1.52
CA THR A 389 -7.93 1.29 -1.35
C THR A 389 -8.37 0.72 -0.01
N LYS A 390 -8.23 1.48 1.09
CA LYS A 390 -8.67 1.04 2.42
C LYS A 390 -10.19 0.87 2.52
N ILE A 391 -10.97 1.73 1.84
CA ILE A 391 -12.43 1.64 1.80
C ILE A 391 -12.88 0.44 0.94
N ILE A 392 -12.19 0.14 -0.16
CA ILE A 392 -12.51 -0.96 -1.08
C ILE A 392 -12.13 -2.32 -0.48
N LEU A 393 -10.94 -2.41 0.13
CA LEU A 393 -10.36 -3.67 0.63
C LEU A 393 -10.58 -3.89 2.13
N GLY A 394 -11.08 -2.90 2.83
CA GLY A 394 -11.32 -2.96 4.27
C GLY A 394 -12.53 -3.80 4.64
N ASN A 395 -13.12 -3.51 5.79
CA ASN A 395 -14.26 -4.27 6.29
C ASN A 395 -15.45 -4.18 5.33
N PRO A 396 -15.95 -5.30 4.80
CA PRO A 396 -17.13 -5.29 3.95
C PRO A 396 -18.36 -4.87 4.78
N PRO A 397 -19.29 -4.09 4.19
CA PRO A 397 -20.53 -3.74 4.86
C PRO A 397 -21.45 -4.97 4.99
N ASN A 398 -22.08 -5.10 6.16
CA ASN A 398 -23.15 -6.06 6.41
C ASN A 398 -24.52 -5.37 6.21
N ALA A 399 -25.59 -6.14 6.32
CA ALA A 399 -26.94 -5.60 6.25
C ALA A 399 -27.15 -4.45 7.26
N GLY A 400 -27.64 -3.32 6.77
CA GLY A 400 -27.84 -2.09 7.55
C GLY A 400 -26.57 -1.29 7.84
N ASP A 401 -25.45 -1.61 7.20
CA ASP A 401 -24.25 -0.77 7.18
C ASP A 401 -24.26 0.15 5.95
N HIS A 402 -23.71 1.36 6.13
CA HIS A 402 -23.64 2.37 5.07
C HIS A 402 -22.20 2.69 4.63
N HIS A 403 -21.20 2.02 5.23
CA HIS A 403 -19.79 2.22 4.91
C HIS A 403 -19.34 1.41 3.67
N GLY A 404 -18.10 1.59 3.28
CA GLY A 404 -17.52 0.93 2.12
C GLY A 404 -17.64 1.74 0.84
N CYS A 405 -17.28 1.12 -0.28
CA CYS A 405 -17.31 1.72 -1.61
C CYS A 405 -18.53 1.21 -2.39
N PRO A 406 -19.49 2.07 -2.80
CA PRO A 406 -20.68 1.63 -3.54
C PRO A 406 -20.34 0.90 -4.84
N TYR A 407 -19.30 1.34 -5.56
CA TYR A 407 -18.87 0.67 -6.80
C TYR A 407 -18.34 -0.76 -6.55
N ARG A 408 -17.84 -1.04 -5.35
CA ARG A 408 -17.35 -2.37 -4.95
C ARG A 408 -18.46 -3.24 -4.34
N HIS A 409 -19.24 -2.69 -3.42
CA HIS A 409 -20.05 -3.48 -2.50
C HIS A 409 -21.54 -3.56 -2.88
N TYR A 410 -22.08 -2.58 -3.62
CA TYR A 410 -23.45 -2.70 -4.13
C TYR A 410 -23.49 -3.71 -5.28
N ASP A 411 -24.60 -4.40 -5.47
CA ASP A 411 -24.88 -5.11 -6.70
C ASP A 411 -25.04 -4.13 -7.87
N GLU A 412 -25.15 -4.63 -9.07
CA GLU A 412 -25.20 -3.80 -10.27
C GLU A 412 -26.54 -3.08 -10.42
N GLU A 413 -27.62 -3.79 -10.08
CA GLU A 413 -28.98 -3.26 -10.16
C GLU A 413 -29.19 -2.10 -9.18
N HIS A 414 -28.79 -2.32 -7.91
CA HIS A 414 -28.86 -1.30 -6.88
C HIS A 414 -28.00 -0.07 -7.23
N LEU A 415 -26.77 -0.28 -7.71
CA LEU A 415 -25.91 0.84 -8.12
C LEU A 415 -26.53 1.59 -9.31
N GLY A 416 -27.05 0.88 -10.32
CA GLY A 416 -27.69 1.46 -11.48
C GLY A 416 -28.92 2.30 -11.11
N ALA A 417 -29.79 1.76 -10.24
CA ALA A 417 -30.95 2.48 -9.72
C ALA A 417 -30.55 3.74 -8.91
N LEU A 418 -29.48 3.64 -8.10
CA LEU A 418 -28.97 4.77 -7.34
C LEU A 418 -28.44 5.89 -8.25
N LEU A 419 -27.63 5.55 -9.25
CA LEU A 419 -27.11 6.52 -10.23
C LEU A 419 -28.22 7.19 -11.03
N ALA A 420 -29.27 6.42 -11.39
CA ALA A 420 -30.45 6.95 -12.07
C ALA A 420 -31.25 7.90 -11.16
N LYS A 421 -31.46 7.54 -9.90
CA LYS A 421 -32.13 8.38 -8.89
C LYS A 421 -31.39 9.70 -8.67
N MET A 422 -30.07 9.66 -8.65
CA MET A 422 -29.20 10.84 -8.52
C MET A 422 -29.08 11.62 -9.83
N LYS A 423 -29.70 11.18 -10.92
CA LYS A 423 -29.66 11.81 -12.25
C LYS A 423 -28.22 12.02 -12.78
N ILE A 424 -27.35 11.04 -12.53
CA ILE A 424 -25.95 11.09 -12.98
C ILE A 424 -25.92 10.82 -14.49
N GLY A 425 -25.60 11.85 -15.28
CA GLY A 425 -25.43 11.78 -16.72
C GLY A 425 -26.57 11.12 -17.50
N SER A 426 -26.30 10.74 -18.74
CA SER A 426 -27.19 9.98 -19.61
C SER A 426 -27.23 8.48 -19.23
N PRO A 427 -28.17 7.69 -19.75
CA PRO A 427 -28.15 6.23 -19.61
C PRO A 427 -26.84 5.60 -20.12
N ALA A 428 -26.24 6.14 -21.18
CA ALA A 428 -24.96 5.68 -21.73
C ALA A 428 -23.81 5.92 -20.74
N ASP A 429 -23.76 7.10 -20.11
CA ASP A 429 -22.74 7.43 -19.11
C ASP A 429 -22.84 6.50 -17.88
N ARG A 430 -24.05 6.23 -17.41
CA ARG A 430 -24.28 5.28 -16.31
C ARG A 430 -23.84 3.85 -16.66
N ASN A 431 -24.09 3.42 -17.90
CA ASN A 431 -23.61 2.12 -18.39
C ASN A 431 -22.09 2.05 -18.43
N GLU A 432 -21.39 3.14 -18.76
CA GLU A 432 -19.93 3.18 -18.72
C GLU A 432 -19.40 3.02 -17.30
N ILE A 433 -20.00 3.69 -16.31
CA ILE A 433 -19.68 3.47 -14.88
C ILE A 433 -19.89 2.00 -14.49
N LEU A 434 -21.01 1.39 -14.89
CA LEU A 434 -21.31 -0.02 -14.61
C LEU A 434 -20.33 -0.97 -15.33
N ASN A 435 -19.86 -0.65 -16.53
CA ASN A 435 -18.82 -1.42 -17.22
C ASN A 435 -17.49 -1.42 -16.46
N HIS A 436 -17.10 -0.27 -15.91
CA HIS A 436 -15.93 -0.21 -15.03
C HIS A 436 -16.12 -1.07 -13.77
N LYS A 437 -17.32 -1.07 -13.17
CA LYS A 437 -17.66 -1.94 -12.04
C LYS A 437 -17.54 -3.42 -12.40
N ARG A 438 -18.14 -3.86 -13.55
CA ARG A 438 -18.07 -5.24 -14.07
C ARG A 438 -16.61 -5.69 -14.24
N SER A 439 -15.78 -4.78 -14.76
CA SER A 439 -14.33 -5.00 -14.94
C SER A 439 -13.53 -4.89 -13.63
N LYS A 440 -14.18 -4.74 -12.46
CA LYS A 440 -13.56 -4.56 -11.14
C LYS A 440 -12.63 -3.34 -11.06
N ASN A 441 -12.84 -2.34 -11.90
CA ASN A 441 -12.11 -1.08 -11.92
C ASN A 441 -12.87 -0.01 -11.10
N PHE A 442 -13.06 -0.24 -9.82
CA PHE A 442 -13.93 0.57 -8.95
C PHE A 442 -13.48 2.03 -8.84
N GLN A 443 -12.18 2.28 -8.84
CA GLN A 443 -11.63 3.62 -8.81
C GLN A 443 -11.88 4.35 -10.13
N LEU A 444 -11.77 3.66 -11.28
CA LEU A 444 -12.11 4.23 -12.59
C LEU A 444 -13.62 4.52 -12.70
N ALA A 445 -14.48 3.66 -12.16
CA ALA A 445 -15.91 3.95 -12.07
C ALA A 445 -16.18 5.25 -11.28
N CYS A 446 -15.43 5.47 -10.19
CA CYS A 446 -15.50 6.70 -9.41
C CYS A 446 -15.00 7.91 -10.19
N VAL A 447 -13.87 7.80 -10.90
CA VAL A 447 -13.33 8.87 -11.77
C VAL A 447 -14.32 9.22 -12.88
N LYS A 448 -14.89 8.22 -13.55
CA LYS A 448 -15.90 8.45 -14.58
C LYS A 448 -17.14 9.17 -14.03
N HIS A 449 -17.60 8.81 -12.84
CA HIS A 449 -18.68 9.55 -12.18
C HIS A 449 -18.30 11.02 -11.96
N PHE A 450 -17.06 11.30 -11.54
CA PHE A 450 -16.56 12.67 -11.37
C PHE A 450 -16.57 13.43 -12.69
N GLU A 451 -16.05 12.86 -13.78
CA GLU A 451 -16.00 13.45 -15.11
C GLU A 451 -17.39 13.84 -15.62
N ILE A 452 -18.38 12.97 -15.41
CA ILE A 452 -19.78 13.20 -15.82
C ILE A 452 -20.38 14.37 -15.04
N THR A 453 -20.13 14.45 -13.74
CA THR A 453 -20.73 15.49 -12.87
C THR A 453 -19.96 16.82 -12.89
N HIS A 454 -18.69 16.80 -13.35
CA HIS A 454 -17.81 17.97 -13.40
C HIS A 454 -17.15 18.10 -14.81
N PRO A 455 -17.93 18.32 -15.87
CA PRO A 455 -17.44 18.18 -17.25
C PRO A 455 -16.30 19.14 -17.62
N GLN A 456 -16.20 20.30 -16.98
CA GLN A 456 -15.11 21.25 -17.20
C GLN A 456 -13.86 20.95 -16.37
N ALA A 457 -13.99 20.14 -15.32
CA ALA A 457 -12.87 19.73 -14.49
C ALA A 457 -12.10 18.52 -15.07
N ALA A 458 -12.66 17.82 -16.04
CA ALA A 458 -12.02 16.66 -16.67
C ALA A 458 -10.67 16.99 -17.34
N SER A 459 -10.47 18.24 -17.78
CA SER A 459 -9.19 18.75 -18.29
C SER A 459 -8.26 19.28 -17.21
N THR A 460 -8.70 19.34 -15.95
CA THR A 460 -7.93 19.89 -14.83
C THR A 460 -7.03 18.82 -14.22
N ARG A 461 -5.78 19.19 -13.94
CA ARG A 461 -4.80 18.32 -13.30
C ARG A 461 -5.34 17.82 -11.95
N GLY A 462 -5.59 16.50 -11.81
CA GLY A 462 -6.13 15.88 -10.60
C GLY A 462 -7.47 15.17 -10.77
N ALA A 463 -8.16 15.33 -11.89
CA ALA A 463 -9.39 14.58 -12.23
C ALA A 463 -9.10 13.14 -12.69
N ASN A 464 -7.90 12.62 -12.45
CA ASN A 464 -7.44 11.30 -12.86
C ASN A 464 -7.45 10.30 -11.68
N LEU A 465 -7.02 9.07 -11.96
CA LEU A 465 -6.95 7.99 -10.98
C LEU A 465 -6.09 8.34 -9.75
N ASP A 466 -4.98 9.05 -9.94
CA ASP A 466 -4.05 9.42 -8.86
C ASP A 466 -4.57 10.58 -7.99
N GLY A 467 -5.50 11.37 -8.51
CA GLY A 467 -6.21 12.41 -7.76
C GLY A 467 -7.54 11.90 -7.20
N VAL A 468 -8.61 12.19 -7.92
CA VAL A 468 -10.01 11.91 -7.53
C VAL A 468 -10.27 10.42 -7.26
N GLY A 469 -9.66 9.52 -8.02
CA GLY A 469 -9.85 8.08 -7.89
C GLY A 469 -9.13 7.44 -6.71
N ASN A 470 -8.23 8.15 -6.03
CA ASN A 470 -7.39 7.57 -4.98
C ASN A 470 -7.87 7.90 -3.55
N HIS A 471 -8.53 9.04 -3.35
CA HIS A 471 -8.93 9.48 -2.02
C HIS A 471 -10.27 10.24 -2.04
N PRO A 472 -11.22 9.96 -1.12
CA PRO A 472 -12.49 10.69 -1.05
C PRO A 472 -12.33 12.20 -0.81
N ASN A 473 -11.34 12.59 0.01
CA ASN A 473 -11.06 14.01 0.24
C ASN A 473 -10.44 14.70 -1.00
N ALA A 474 -9.77 13.96 -1.89
CA ALA A 474 -9.33 14.53 -3.18
C ALA A 474 -10.50 14.80 -4.10
N TRP A 475 -11.48 13.89 -4.18
CA TRP A 475 -12.75 14.13 -4.86
C TRP A 475 -13.41 15.41 -4.32
N PHE A 476 -13.57 15.47 -2.99
CA PHE A 476 -14.23 16.58 -2.32
C PHE A 476 -13.55 17.92 -2.64
N ALA A 477 -12.23 18.01 -2.48
CA ALA A 477 -11.46 19.21 -2.76
C ALA A 477 -11.58 19.65 -4.23
N ALA A 478 -11.49 18.70 -5.17
CA ALA A 478 -11.63 18.97 -6.60
C ALA A 478 -13.04 19.46 -6.94
N SER A 479 -14.08 18.86 -6.34
CA SER A 479 -15.47 19.28 -6.54
C SER A 479 -15.75 20.66 -5.96
N VAL A 480 -15.26 20.94 -4.75
CA VAL A 480 -15.40 22.28 -4.15
C VAL A 480 -14.71 23.34 -5.02
N SER A 481 -13.48 23.08 -5.47
CA SER A 481 -12.75 23.99 -6.37
C SER A 481 -13.51 24.25 -7.67
N TYR A 482 -14.10 23.20 -8.27
CA TYR A 482 -14.92 23.33 -9.48
C TYR A 482 -16.15 24.22 -9.26
N HIS A 483 -16.89 24.01 -8.19
CA HIS A 483 -18.09 24.79 -7.89
C HIS A 483 -17.77 26.24 -7.52
N ASN A 484 -16.65 26.48 -6.81
CA ASN A 484 -16.21 27.82 -6.46
C ASN A 484 -15.77 28.62 -7.72
N ALA A 485 -15.07 27.96 -8.67
CA ALA A 485 -14.72 28.56 -9.94
C ALA A 485 -15.95 28.92 -10.78
N LYS A 486 -17.00 28.09 -10.72
CA LYS A 486 -18.25 28.32 -11.44
C LYS A 486 -19.12 29.46 -10.83
N SER A 487 -19.10 29.60 -9.50
CA SER A 487 -19.81 30.67 -8.78
C SER A 487 -19.06 32.01 -8.77
N GLY A 488 -17.72 31.99 -8.94
CA GLY A 488 -16.85 33.18 -8.91
C GLY A 488 -16.61 33.85 -10.26
N GLY A 489 -17.53 33.75 -11.23
CA GLY A 489 -17.40 34.31 -12.57
C GLY A 489 -17.41 35.86 -12.65
N THR A 490 -17.04 36.58 -11.57
CA THR A 490 -16.68 38.01 -11.56
C THR A 490 -15.77 38.29 -10.36
N SER A 491 -14.49 38.10 -10.51
CA SER A 491 -13.37 38.94 -10.10
C SER A 491 -12.04 38.19 -9.94
N SER A 492 -11.04 38.75 -10.64
CA SER A 492 -9.60 38.66 -10.46
C SER A 492 -8.93 37.27 -10.61
N SER A 493 -8.19 37.18 -11.71
CA SER A 493 -7.06 36.30 -11.94
C SER A 493 -6.09 36.30 -10.76
N GLY A 494 -6.22 35.33 -9.88
CA GLY A 494 -5.19 34.91 -8.94
C GLY A 494 -4.48 33.71 -9.51
N THR A 495 -3.36 33.94 -10.15
CA THR A 495 -2.41 32.95 -10.65
C THR A 495 -2.04 32.01 -9.51
N VAL A 496 -2.57 30.79 -9.53
CA VAL A 496 -2.03 29.71 -8.70
C VAL A 496 -0.70 29.32 -9.32
N ALA A 497 0.36 29.89 -8.78
CA ALA A 497 1.73 29.61 -9.16
C ALA A 497 2.02 28.11 -9.01
N THR A 498 2.31 27.52 -10.14
CA THR A 498 2.83 26.18 -10.34
C THR A 498 4.22 26.12 -9.68
N ALA A 499 4.31 25.51 -8.51
CA ALA A 499 5.61 25.14 -7.94
C ALA A 499 6.07 23.81 -8.57
N LEU A 500 6.63 23.92 -9.77
CA LEU A 500 7.51 22.90 -10.35
C LEU A 500 8.62 23.64 -11.10
N GLY A 501 9.84 23.45 -10.59
CA GLY A 501 11.12 23.93 -11.02
C GLY A 501 11.27 24.42 -12.46
N ALA A 502 11.46 25.72 -12.61
CA ALA A 502 12.26 26.27 -13.67
C ALA A 502 13.54 26.77 -13.01
N ALA A 503 14.67 26.26 -13.46
CA ALA A 503 15.98 26.72 -13.08
C ALA A 503 16.09 28.24 -13.36
N ALA A 504 16.46 29.00 -12.35
CA ALA A 504 16.78 30.41 -12.50
C ALA A 504 18.15 30.53 -13.16
N PRO A 505 18.37 31.49 -14.08
CA PRO A 505 19.71 31.75 -14.65
C PRO A 505 20.63 32.42 -13.61
N ALA A 506 21.89 32.01 -13.66
CA ALA A 506 22.96 32.47 -12.82
C ALA A 506 23.07 34.01 -12.79
N ALA A 507 22.92 34.59 -11.61
CA ALA A 507 23.31 35.98 -11.35
C ALA A 507 24.83 36.02 -11.07
N LYS A 508 25.51 36.88 -11.81
CA LYS A 508 26.92 37.20 -11.66
C LYS A 508 27.19 37.75 -10.25
N MET A 509 28.11 37.11 -9.55
CA MET A 509 28.71 37.65 -8.34
C MET A 509 29.74 38.71 -8.73
N GLU A 510 29.52 39.95 -8.33
CA GLU A 510 30.55 40.96 -8.19
C GLU A 510 31.24 40.80 -6.84
N ALA A 511 32.55 40.83 -6.90
CA ALA A 511 33.44 40.67 -5.76
C ALA A 511 33.53 41.97 -4.93
N ALA A 512 33.40 41.84 -3.62
CA ALA A 512 33.92 42.84 -2.69
C ALA A 512 34.70 42.13 -1.59
N SER A 513 35.97 42.45 -1.50
CA SER A 513 36.99 41.98 -0.56
C SER A 513 36.94 42.71 0.78
N PRO A 514 37.73 42.30 1.79
CA PRO A 514 37.34 42.19 3.18
C PRO A 514 37.77 43.35 4.08
N ASN A 515 37.19 43.48 5.25
CA ASN A 515 37.85 44.23 6.32
C ASN A 515 37.76 43.51 7.67
N THR A 516 38.95 43.38 8.25
CA THR A 516 39.38 42.85 9.52
C THR A 516 38.84 43.59 10.73
N LYS A 517 38.64 42.86 11.84
CA LYS A 517 39.08 43.06 13.25
C LYS A 517 38.33 42.08 14.15
N SER A 518 39.03 41.12 14.72
CA SER A 518 39.73 40.95 16.01
C SER A 518 38.87 41.22 17.25
N GLU A 519 38.91 40.22 18.08
CA GLU A 519 39.02 40.10 19.55
C GLU A 519 37.89 39.24 20.15
N ASP A 520 38.30 38.16 20.62
CA ASP A 520 38.72 37.67 21.92
C ASP A 520 37.63 37.03 22.82
N SER A 521 38.00 35.86 23.15
CA SER A 521 38.02 35.19 24.48
C SER A 521 36.82 34.35 24.98
N LYS A 522 37.24 33.11 25.17
CA LYS A 522 37.18 32.29 26.39
C LYS A 522 35.91 31.49 26.77
N GLN A 523 36.18 30.18 26.77
CA GLN A 523 35.97 29.21 27.90
C GLN A 523 34.50 28.95 28.33
N ALA A 524 34.06 27.78 28.50
CA ALA A 524 34.42 26.50 29.09
C ALA A 524 33.24 25.55 28.88
N ALA A 525 33.42 24.33 28.52
CA ALA A 525 33.63 23.12 29.30
C ALA A 525 32.38 22.59 30.06
N VAL A 526 32.13 21.28 29.80
CA VAL A 526 31.55 20.27 30.69
C VAL A 526 30.03 20.20 30.74
N LEU A 527 29.46 19.26 30.13
CA LEU A 527 28.96 17.94 30.51
C LEU A 527 28.16 17.33 29.38
#